data_cfa5dffba6aa510016801a1de6be9752
#
_entry.id   cfa5dffba6aa510016801a1de6be9752
#
_cell.length_a   1.000
_cell.length_b   1.000
_cell.length_c   1.000
_cell.angle_alpha   90.00
_cell.angle_beta   90.00
_cell.angle_gamma   90.00
#
_symmetry.space_group_name_H-M   'P 1'
#
loop_
_entity.id
_entity.type
_entity.pdbx_description
1 polymer ?
#
loop_
_entity_poly.entity_id
_entity_poly.type
_entity_poly.pdbx_seq_one_letter_code
_entity_poly.pdbx_strand_id
1 'polypeptide(L)'
;NMADMISYDTRFHHIIVEASRNNHLIHMVEQLQELVLRFRYIYYKDFKRAEDMIPEHKRIYEEIAAGNGANARFEAFNHIDKLKDMIMHEETFK
;
A
#
# COMPACT_ATOMS: atom_id res chain seq x y z
N ASN A 1 6.90 -9.99 -12.83
CA ASN A 1 7.35 -10.90 -11.78
C ASN A 1 6.76 -10.48 -10.44
N MET A 2 6.05 -11.41 -9.81
CA MET A 2 5.33 -11.15 -8.54
C MET A 2 6.28 -10.72 -7.42
N ALA A 3 7.44 -11.36 -7.30
CA ALA A 3 8.41 -11.01 -6.26
C ALA A 3 8.90 -9.57 -6.41
N ASP A 4 9.14 -9.14 -7.65
CA ASP A 4 9.54 -7.76 -7.92
C ASP A 4 8.43 -6.78 -7.61
N MET A 5 7.19 -7.11 -7.96
CA MET A 5 6.04 -6.25 -7.65
C MET A 5 5.88 -6.06 -6.14
N ILE A 6 6.00 -7.13 -5.37
CA ILE A 6 5.91 -7.05 -3.91
C ILE A 6 7.05 -6.21 -3.34
N SER A 7 8.26 -6.37 -3.89
CA SER A 7 9.43 -5.60 -3.47
C SER A 7 9.25 -4.10 -3.75
N TYR A 8 8.77 -3.75 -4.93
CA TYR A 8 8.50 -2.36 -5.29
C TYR A 8 7.39 -1.75 -4.46
N ASP A 9 6.32 -2.50 -4.20
CA ASP A 9 5.22 -2.07 -3.36
C ASP A 9 5.72 -1.78 -1.93
N THR A 10 6.48 -2.70 -1.37
CA THR A 10 7.07 -2.56 -0.04
C THR A 10 7.96 -1.32 0.04
N ARG A 11 8.81 -1.13 -0.95
CA ARG A 11 9.71 0.02 -1.01
C ARG A 11 8.96 1.33 -1.15
N PHE A 12 7.93 1.36 -1.99
CA PHE A 12 7.10 2.55 -2.20
C PHE A 12 6.50 3.04 -0.88
N HIS A 13 5.86 2.14 -0.14
CA HIS A 13 5.24 2.49 1.14
C HIS A 13 6.27 2.84 2.20
N HIS A 14 7.40 2.14 2.22
CA HIS A 14 8.48 2.43 3.16
C HIS A 14 9.03 3.84 2.98
N ILE A 15 9.26 4.25 1.75
CA ILE A 15 9.77 5.59 1.44
C ILE A 15 8.80 6.66 1.94
N ILE A 16 7.50 6.46 1.73
CA ILE A 16 6.48 7.42 2.19
C ILE A 16 6.46 7.50 3.71
N VAL A 17 6.51 6.36 4.40
CA VAL A 17 6.50 6.31 5.86
C VAL A 17 7.74 7.00 6.42
N GLU A 18 8.91 6.72 5.86
CA GLU A 18 10.17 7.37 6.28
C GLU A 18 10.11 8.88 6.06
N ALA A 19 9.53 9.32 4.95
CA ALA A 19 9.41 10.73 4.61
C ALA A 19 8.50 11.48 5.59
N SER A 20 7.64 10.79 6.31
CA SER A 20 6.78 11.41 7.33
C SER A 20 7.57 11.98 8.49
N ARG A 21 8.78 11.47 8.72
CA ARG A 21 9.65 11.81 9.87
C ARG A 21 8.95 11.59 11.21
N ASN A 22 7.94 10.76 11.24
CA ASN A 22 7.21 10.42 12.45
C ASN A 22 7.73 9.09 12.99
N ASN A 23 8.56 9.14 14.02
CA ASN A 23 9.21 7.96 14.57
C ASN A 23 8.23 6.94 15.13
N HIS A 24 7.12 7.40 15.70
CA HIS A 24 6.08 6.49 16.20
C HIS A 24 5.44 5.71 15.06
N LEU A 25 5.11 6.40 13.96
CA LEU A 25 4.53 5.77 12.77
C LEU A 25 5.50 4.77 12.16
N ILE A 26 6.76 5.17 12.00
CA ILE A 26 7.81 4.31 11.44
C ILE A 26 7.92 3.03 12.26
N HIS A 27 7.98 3.17 13.58
CA HIS A 27 8.11 2.03 14.49
C HIS A 27 6.88 1.09 14.41
N MET A 28 5.69 1.64 14.38
CA MET A 28 4.45 0.86 14.26
C MET A 28 4.42 0.07 12.95
N VAL A 29 4.81 0.70 11.86
CA VAL A 29 4.84 0.03 10.54
C VAL A 29 5.87 -1.09 10.54
N GLU A 30 7.04 -0.88 11.15
CA GLU A 30 8.06 -1.91 11.26
C GLU A 30 7.55 -3.13 12.03
N GLN A 31 6.81 -2.90 13.12
CA GLN A 31 6.24 -4.00 13.91
C GLN A 31 5.19 -4.81 13.13
N LEU A 32 4.51 -4.18 12.18
CA LEU A 32 3.48 -4.84 11.37
C LEU A 32 4.02 -5.40 10.05
N GLN A 33 5.31 -5.23 9.79
CA GLN A 33 5.88 -5.52 8.49
C GLN A 33 5.64 -6.94 7.99
N GLU A 34 5.81 -7.95 8.83
CA GLU A 34 5.60 -9.34 8.43
C GLU A 34 4.15 -9.60 8.02
N LEU A 35 3.22 -9.06 8.79
CA LEU A 35 1.80 -9.19 8.50
C LEU A 35 1.45 -8.50 7.17
N VAL A 36 1.97 -7.31 6.98
CA VAL A 36 1.75 -6.53 5.75
C VAL A 36 2.33 -7.27 4.54
N LEU A 37 3.53 -7.86 4.67
CA LEU A 37 4.12 -8.64 3.59
C LEU A 37 3.26 -9.86 3.21
N ARG A 38 2.68 -10.52 4.20
CA ARG A 38 1.78 -11.64 3.96
C ARG A 38 0.55 -11.20 3.17
N PHE A 39 -0.04 -10.06 3.53
CA PHE A 39 -1.17 -9.51 2.80
C PHE A 39 -0.80 -9.14 1.37
N ARG A 40 0.38 -8.54 1.16
CA ARG A 40 0.85 -8.20 -0.18
C ARG A 40 1.03 -9.44 -1.04
N TYR A 41 1.58 -10.51 -0.47
CA TYR A 41 1.77 -11.76 -1.17
C TYR A 41 0.42 -12.33 -1.65
N ILE A 42 -0.55 -12.41 -0.75
CA ILE A 42 -1.89 -12.91 -1.06
C ILE A 42 -2.57 -12.01 -2.10
N TYR A 43 -2.43 -10.71 -1.91
CA TYR A 43 -3.02 -9.69 -2.77
C TYR A 43 -2.56 -9.84 -4.23
N TYR A 44 -1.26 -9.97 -4.43
CA TYR A 44 -0.72 -10.10 -5.79
C TYR A 44 -0.94 -11.48 -6.39
N LYS A 45 -0.87 -12.51 -5.58
CA LYS A 45 -1.00 -13.88 -6.06
C LYS A 45 -2.47 -14.28 -6.28
N ASP A 46 -3.28 -14.09 -5.27
CA ASP A 46 -4.65 -14.62 -5.25
C ASP A 46 -5.65 -13.67 -5.89
N PHE A 47 -5.48 -12.37 -5.66
CA PHE A 47 -6.40 -11.38 -6.21
C PHE A 47 -5.98 -10.85 -7.57
N LYS A 48 -4.74 -11.10 -7.97
CA LYS A 48 -4.20 -10.69 -9.29
C LYS A 48 -4.35 -9.19 -9.55
N ARG A 49 -4.08 -8.38 -8.53
CA ARG A 49 -4.32 -6.94 -8.54
C ARG A 49 -3.13 -6.09 -8.98
N ALA A 50 -2.08 -6.72 -9.55
CA ALA A 50 -0.89 -5.99 -9.96
C ALA A 50 -1.21 -4.85 -10.93
N GLU A 51 -2.15 -5.06 -11.85
CA GLU A 51 -2.54 -4.06 -12.85
C GLU A 51 -3.17 -2.82 -12.23
N ASP A 52 -3.91 -2.98 -11.12
CA ASP A 52 -4.58 -1.87 -10.45
C ASP A 52 -3.64 -1.10 -9.52
N MET A 53 -2.62 -1.77 -8.99
CA MET A 53 -1.70 -1.17 -8.02
C MET A 53 -0.87 -0.04 -8.61
N ILE A 54 -0.38 -0.22 -9.83
CA ILE A 54 0.49 0.78 -10.46
C ILE A 54 -0.23 2.12 -10.64
N PRO A 55 -1.44 2.18 -11.23
CA PRO A 55 -2.14 3.46 -11.34
C PRO A 55 -2.56 4.04 -9.99
N GLU A 56 -2.89 3.22 -9.00
CA GLU A 56 -3.25 3.72 -7.68
C GLU A 56 -2.04 4.36 -6.99
N HIS A 57 -0.88 3.71 -7.02
CA HIS A 57 0.36 4.28 -6.47
C HIS A 57 0.78 5.53 -7.23
N LYS A 58 0.61 5.53 -8.54
CA LYS A 58 0.95 6.70 -9.37
C LYS A 58 0.12 7.92 -8.98
N ARG A 59 -1.17 7.76 -8.72
CA ARG A 59 -2.02 8.87 -8.28
C ARG A 59 -1.54 9.44 -6.95
N ILE A 60 -1.17 8.58 -6.00
CA ILE A 60 -0.64 9.03 -4.71
C ILE A 60 0.66 9.81 -4.93
N TYR A 61 1.56 9.26 -5.71
CA TYR A 61 2.86 9.89 -6.02
C TYR A 61 2.68 11.25 -6.68
N GLU A 62 1.80 11.35 -7.67
CA GLU A 62 1.59 12.60 -8.40
C GLU A 62 1.07 13.71 -7.49
N GLU A 63 0.19 13.38 -6.56
CA GLU A 63 -0.35 14.36 -5.60
C GLU A 63 0.72 14.80 -4.60
N ILE A 64 1.59 13.89 -4.17
CA ILE A 64 2.71 14.22 -3.29
C ILE A 64 3.68 15.15 -4.03
N ALA A 65 4.03 14.80 -5.27
CA ALA A 65 4.96 15.59 -6.08
C ALA A 65 4.43 17.00 -6.38
N ALA A 66 3.11 17.14 -6.51
CA ALA A 66 2.47 18.43 -6.74
C ALA A 66 2.32 19.25 -5.45
N GLY A 67 2.71 18.71 -4.30
CA GLY A 67 2.54 19.38 -3.02
C GLY A 67 1.10 19.40 -2.52
N ASN A 68 0.26 18.52 -3.05
CA ASN A 68 -1.18 18.49 -2.79
C ASN A 68 -1.51 17.47 -1.73
N GLY A 69 -1.13 17.77 -0.47
CA GLY A 69 -1.22 16.83 0.62
C GLY A 69 -2.63 16.31 0.90
N ALA A 70 -3.64 17.16 0.78
CA ALA A 70 -5.03 16.74 1.00
C ALA A 70 -5.47 15.69 -0.01
N ASN A 71 -5.13 15.89 -1.29
CA ASN A 71 -5.48 14.93 -2.34
C ASN A 71 -4.64 13.66 -2.21
N ALA A 72 -3.37 13.77 -1.84
CA ALA A 72 -2.53 12.60 -1.59
C ALA A 72 -3.11 11.72 -0.50
N ARG A 73 -3.60 12.34 0.58
CA ARG A 73 -4.25 11.64 1.68
C ARG A 73 -5.53 10.93 1.20
N PHE A 74 -6.32 11.61 0.41
CA PHE A 74 -7.55 11.06 -0.15
C PHE A 74 -7.28 9.84 -1.02
N GLU A 75 -6.29 9.94 -1.92
CA GLU A 75 -5.91 8.83 -2.79
C GLU A 75 -5.36 7.65 -2.00
N ALA A 76 -4.55 7.92 -0.98
CA ALA A 76 -3.99 6.86 -0.13
C ALA A 76 -5.11 6.16 0.67
N PHE A 77 -6.05 6.94 1.20
CA PHE A 77 -7.20 6.38 1.91
C PHE A 77 -8.01 5.48 1.00
N ASN A 78 -8.34 5.93 -0.20
CA ASN A 78 -9.11 5.15 -1.16
C ASN A 78 -8.40 3.86 -1.56
N HIS A 79 -7.08 3.92 -1.72
CA HIS A 79 -6.26 2.76 -2.04
C HIS A 79 -6.40 1.68 -0.96
N ILE A 80 -6.27 2.06 0.30
CA ILE A 80 -6.35 1.14 1.42
C ILE A 80 -7.80 0.68 1.65
N ASP A 81 -8.77 1.59 1.51
CA ASP A 81 -10.18 1.26 1.70
C ASP A 81 -10.65 0.21 0.68
N LYS A 82 -10.21 0.36 -0.55
CA LYS A 82 -10.51 -0.59 -1.62
C LYS A 82 -9.91 -1.97 -1.31
N LEU A 83 -8.69 -2.00 -0.82
CA LEU A 83 -8.04 -3.23 -0.40
C LEU A 83 -8.78 -3.87 0.78
N LYS A 84 -9.18 -3.07 1.75
CA LYS A 84 -9.95 -3.52 2.90
C LYS A 84 -11.26 -4.18 2.46
N ASP A 85 -12.00 -3.55 1.55
CA ASP A 85 -13.25 -4.10 1.04
C ASP A 85 -13.06 -5.45 0.36
N MET A 86 -11.99 -5.59 -0.40
CA MET A 86 -11.66 -6.86 -1.04
C MET A 86 -11.41 -7.95 0.00
N ILE A 87 -10.64 -7.65 1.02
CA ILE A 87 -10.32 -8.60 2.09
C ILE A 87 -11.59 -9.01 2.84
N MET A 88 -12.45 -8.06 3.15
CA MET A 88 -13.69 -8.32 3.88
C MET A 88 -14.67 -9.20 3.11
N HIS A 89 -14.60 -9.18 1.78
CA HIS A 89 -15.50 -9.99 0.94
C HIS A 89 -14.86 -11.30 0.47
N GLU A 90 -13.61 -11.55 0.83
CA GLU A 90 -12.89 -12.76 0.40
C GLU A 90 -13.07 -13.88 1.42
N GLU A 91 -13.50 -15.04 0.94
CA GLU A 91 -13.70 -16.23 1.78
C GLU A 91 -12.42 -16.67 2.49
N THR A 92 -11.27 -16.46 1.86
CA THR A 92 -9.96 -16.86 2.41
C THR A 92 -9.69 -16.22 3.77
N PHE A 93 -10.27 -15.05 4.04
CA PHE A 93 -10.05 -14.29 5.26
C PHE A 93 -11.20 -14.44 6.27
N LYS A 94 -12.20 -15.23 5.95
CA LYS A 94 -13.32 -15.50 6.86
C LYS A 94 -13.14 -16.85 7.60
#